data_8ec667e2472ea81ff6d8989a592174e4
#
_entry.id   8ec667e2472ea81ff6d8989a592174e4
#
_cell.length_a   1.000
_cell.length_b   1.000
_cell.length_c   1.000
_cell.angle_alpha   90.00
_cell.angle_beta   90.00
_cell.angle_gamma   90.00
#
_symmetry.space_group_name_H-M   'P 1'
#
loop_
_entity.id
_entity.type
_entity.pdbx_description
1 polymer ?
#
loop_
_entity_poly.entity_id
_entity_poly.type
_entity_poly.pdbx_seq_one_letter_code
_entity_poly.pdbx_strand_id
1 'polypeptide(L)'
;MPWRVTVHKKVAKGLARLPGAVQESLITLLREMEQHGPVRGNWPNYSRLGTERHHCHLKKGRPTYVAIWRVNDPSTRWVEVVYVGTHEKAPY
;
A
#
# COMPACT_ATOMS: atom_id res chain seq x y z
N MET A 1 9.72 -17.34 -4.47
CA MET A 1 10.54 -16.47 -3.60
C MET A 1 9.69 -15.34 -3.07
N PRO A 2 9.75 -15.06 -1.78
CA PRO A 2 8.96 -13.95 -1.22
C PRO A 2 9.50 -12.60 -1.69
N TRP A 3 8.62 -11.63 -1.65
CA TRP A 3 8.98 -10.25 -1.90
C TRP A 3 9.35 -9.58 -0.58
N ARG A 4 10.31 -8.66 -0.64
CA ARG A 4 10.65 -7.82 0.50
C ARG A 4 9.74 -6.60 0.49
N VAL A 5 8.94 -6.44 1.54
CA VAL A 5 7.99 -5.33 1.65
C VAL A 5 8.40 -4.46 2.82
N THR A 6 8.65 -3.19 2.55
CA THR A 6 9.00 -2.21 3.58
C THR A 6 8.01 -1.07 3.56
N VAL A 7 7.98 -0.30 4.65
CA VAL A 7 7.11 0.86 4.79
C VAL A 7 8.00 2.09 4.96
N HIS A 8 7.76 3.12 4.13
CA HIS A 8 8.52 4.35 4.23
C HIS A 8 8.35 4.95 5.63
N LYS A 9 9.41 5.53 6.17
CA LYS A 9 9.41 6.04 7.55
C LYS A 9 8.31 7.06 7.83
N LYS A 10 7.96 7.90 6.86
CA LYS A 10 6.85 8.87 7.01
C LYS A 10 5.52 8.17 7.21
N VAL A 11 5.31 7.06 6.49
CA VAL A 11 4.11 6.24 6.65
C VAL A 11 4.12 5.56 8.01
N ALA A 12 5.24 4.96 8.37
CA ALA A 12 5.38 4.25 9.65
C ALA A 12 5.07 5.16 10.85
N LYS A 13 5.49 6.42 10.78
CA LYS A 13 5.22 7.38 11.86
C LYS A 13 3.74 7.67 12.05
N GLY A 14 2.95 7.59 10.99
CA GLY A 14 1.52 7.88 11.04
C GLY A 14 0.62 6.68 11.28
N LEU A 15 1.16 5.45 11.30
CA LEU A 15 0.34 4.25 11.35
C LEU A 15 -0.55 4.17 12.59
N ALA A 16 -0.02 4.54 13.76
CA ALA A 16 -0.76 4.46 15.01
C ALA A 16 -1.97 5.39 15.05
N ARG A 17 -2.00 6.41 14.20
CA ARG A 17 -3.10 7.39 14.14
C ARG A 17 -4.21 6.96 13.19
N LEU A 18 -3.99 5.93 12.39
CA LEU A 18 -4.99 5.44 11.45
C LEU A 18 -6.07 4.66 12.20
N PRO A 19 -7.32 4.67 11.70
CA PRO A 19 -8.35 3.79 12.26
C PRO A 19 -7.90 2.33 12.28
N GLY A 20 -8.34 1.60 13.30
CA GLY A 20 -7.96 0.18 13.44
C GLY A 20 -8.26 -0.66 12.23
N ALA A 21 -9.42 -0.44 11.59
CA ALA A 21 -9.79 -1.17 10.39
C ALA A 21 -8.82 -0.91 9.22
N VAL A 22 -8.30 0.33 9.12
CA VAL A 22 -7.31 0.67 8.09
C VAL A 22 -5.98 -0.01 8.39
N GLN A 23 -5.57 -0.02 9.66
CA GLN A 23 -4.35 -0.70 10.07
C GLN A 23 -4.41 -2.20 9.74
N GLU A 24 -5.54 -2.84 10.04
CA GLU A 24 -5.75 -4.27 9.74
C GLU A 24 -5.70 -4.55 8.25
N SER A 25 -6.37 -3.72 7.44
CA SER A 25 -6.33 -3.86 5.98
C SER A 25 -4.91 -3.71 5.45
N LEU A 26 -4.15 -2.76 5.99
CA LEU A 26 -2.77 -2.57 5.57
C LEU A 26 -1.91 -3.80 5.90
N ILE A 27 -2.06 -4.36 7.09
CA ILE A 27 -1.31 -5.56 7.47
C ILE A 27 -1.61 -6.70 6.49
N THR A 28 -2.87 -6.91 6.15
CA THR A 28 -3.26 -7.94 5.19
C THR A 28 -2.61 -7.68 3.83
N LEU A 29 -2.63 -6.43 3.36
CA LEU A 29 -2.01 -6.06 2.09
C LEU A 29 -0.51 -6.33 2.09
N LEU A 30 0.19 -5.97 3.17
CA LEU A 30 1.63 -6.20 3.29
C LEU A 30 1.95 -7.69 3.20
N ARG A 31 1.18 -8.53 3.88
CA ARG A 31 1.38 -9.98 3.85
C ARG A 31 1.15 -10.57 2.47
N GLU A 32 0.12 -10.09 1.77
CA GLU A 32 -0.15 -10.55 0.40
C GLU A 32 0.98 -10.16 -0.54
N MET A 33 1.49 -8.93 -0.40
CA MET A 33 2.60 -8.49 -1.24
C MET A 33 3.88 -9.28 -0.99
N GLU A 34 4.13 -9.66 0.26
CA GLU A 34 5.28 -10.51 0.57
C GLU A 34 5.21 -11.85 -0.16
N GLN A 35 4.04 -12.42 -0.28
CA GLN A 35 3.85 -13.73 -0.90
C GLN A 35 3.67 -13.67 -2.41
N HIS A 36 2.99 -12.65 -2.91
CA HIS A 36 2.50 -12.61 -4.30
C HIS A 36 2.98 -11.40 -5.11
N GLY A 37 3.66 -10.45 -4.48
CA GLY A 37 4.21 -9.29 -5.20
C GLY A 37 3.27 -8.10 -5.28
N PRO A 38 3.66 -7.07 -6.06
CA PRO A 38 3.00 -5.77 -6.05
C PRO A 38 1.67 -5.69 -6.80
N VAL A 39 1.37 -6.63 -7.69
CA VAL A 39 0.13 -6.59 -8.46
C VAL A 39 -0.99 -7.19 -7.61
N ARG A 40 -1.90 -6.33 -7.11
CA ARG A 40 -2.94 -6.73 -6.17
C ARG A 40 -4.34 -6.44 -6.71
N GLY A 41 -4.63 -6.94 -7.91
CA GLY A 41 -5.91 -6.76 -8.58
C GLY A 41 -7.13 -7.24 -7.81
N ASN A 42 -6.93 -8.05 -6.77
CA ASN A 42 -8.00 -8.50 -5.88
C ASN A 42 -8.43 -7.44 -4.85
N TRP A 43 -7.73 -6.30 -4.79
CA TRP A 43 -8.08 -5.23 -3.85
C TRP A 43 -8.99 -4.18 -4.50
N PRO A 44 -9.88 -3.55 -3.72
CA PRO A 44 -10.79 -2.53 -4.25
C PRO A 44 -10.03 -1.38 -4.93
N ASN A 45 -10.48 -1.00 -6.11
CA ASN A 45 -9.94 0.11 -6.87
C ASN A 45 -8.44 0.03 -7.14
N TYR A 46 -7.90 -1.20 -7.15
CA TYR A 46 -6.50 -1.38 -7.51
C TYR A 46 -6.24 -0.85 -8.92
N SER A 47 -5.16 -0.08 -9.08
CA SER A 47 -4.66 0.29 -10.39
C SER A 47 -3.18 0.64 -10.33
N ARG A 48 -2.54 0.65 -11.49
CA ARG A 48 -1.18 1.14 -11.61
C ARG A 48 -1.17 2.65 -11.74
N LEU A 49 -0.16 3.28 -11.11
CA LEU A 49 0.10 4.71 -11.22
C LEU A 49 1.44 4.86 -11.93
N GLY A 50 1.42 4.81 -13.26
CA GLY A 50 2.64 4.81 -14.06
C GLY A 50 3.29 3.42 -14.09
N THR A 51 4.62 3.36 -14.28
CA THR A 51 5.32 2.10 -14.50
C THR A 51 5.67 1.33 -13.23
N GLU A 52 5.87 2.04 -12.11
CA GLU A 52 6.42 1.44 -10.90
C GLU A 52 5.53 1.52 -9.68
N ARG A 53 4.51 2.37 -9.72
CA ARG A 53 3.64 2.59 -8.57
C ARG A 53 2.29 1.92 -8.75
N HIS A 54 1.69 1.56 -7.63
CA HIS A 54 0.39 0.91 -7.55
C HIS A 54 -0.40 1.53 -6.41
N HIS A 55 -1.72 1.42 -6.48
CA HIS A 55 -2.55 1.84 -5.36
C HIS A 55 -3.79 0.95 -5.23
N CYS A 56 -4.40 0.98 -4.05
CA CYS A 56 -5.71 0.38 -3.83
C CYS A 56 -6.42 1.12 -2.69
N HIS A 57 -7.71 0.85 -2.54
CA HIS A 57 -8.48 1.36 -1.42
C HIS A 57 -8.39 0.35 -0.26
N LEU A 58 -8.01 0.84 0.94
CA LEU A 58 -7.97 0.04 2.16
C LEU A 58 -9.30 0.01 2.87
N LYS A 59 -10.03 1.12 2.83
CA LYS A 59 -11.34 1.24 3.45
C LYS A 59 -12.15 2.29 2.71
N LYS A 60 -13.34 1.92 2.27
CA LYS A 60 -14.29 2.85 1.66
C LYS A 60 -15.05 3.59 2.74
N GLY A 61 -15.47 4.81 2.43
CA GLY A 61 -16.27 5.60 3.33
C GLY A 61 -15.95 7.08 3.26
N ARG A 62 -16.21 7.80 4.34
CA ARG A 62 -15.92 9.22 4.48
C ARG A 62 -15.08 9.43 5.74
N PRO A 63 -13.75 9.52 5.57
CA PRO A 63 -13.00 9.48 4.31
C PRO A 63 -12.72 8.06 3.83
N THR A 64 -12.39 7.94 2.55
CA THR A 64 -11.84 6.72 1.98
C THR A 64 -10.33 6.71 2.22
N TYR A 65 -9.80 5.57 2.66
CA TYR A 65 -8.37 5.40 2.89
C TYR A 65 -7.74 4.58 1.79
N VAL A 66 -6.55 4.98 1.35
CA VAL A 66 -5.83 4.35 0.26
C VAL A 66 -4.40 4.03 0.66
N ALA A 67 -3.80 3.08 -0.04
CA ALA A 67 -2.37 2.80 0.04
C ALA A 67 -1.76 2.97 -1.34
N ILE A 68 -0.55 3.50 -1.38
CA ILE A 68 0.28 3.59 -2.58
C ILE A 68 1.60 2.90 -2.28
N TRP A 69 2.04 2.03 -3.17
CA TRP A 69 3.33 1.35 -3.04
C TRP A 69 4.08 1.41 -4.36
N ARG A 70 5.37 1.20 -4.28
CA ARG A 70 6.28 1.32 -5.41
C ARG A 70 7.22 0.13 -5.43
N VAL A 71 7.53 -0.36 -6.63
CA VAL A 71 8.59 -1.34 -6.80
C VAL A 71 9.92 -0.58 -6.83
N ASN A 72 10.68 -0.69 -5.75
CA ASN A 72 11.97 0.00 -5.63
C ASN A 72 13.06 -0.70 -6.44
N ASP A 73 13.04 -2.02 -6.42
CA ASP A 73 14.03 -2.81 -7.15
C ASP A 73 13.41 -4.15 -7.55
N PRO A 74 13.06 -4.32 -8.83
CA PRO A 74 12.46 -5.57 -9.27
C PRO A 74 13.43 -6.75 -9.23
N SER A 75 14.74 -6.51 -9.36
CA SER A 75 15.72 -7.59 -9.33
C SER A 75 15.88 -8.21 -7.95
N THR A 76 15.71 -7.43 -6.89
CA THR A 76 15.72 -7.92 -5.52
C THR A 76 14.32 -8.12 -4.96
N ARG A 77 13.28 -7.92 -5.75
CA ARG A 77 11.88 -8.04 -5.36
C ARG A 77 11.55 -7.17 -4.15
N TRP A 78 11.94 -5.90 -4.21
CA TRP A 78 11.72 -4.95 -3.12
C TRP A 78 10.59 -3.99 -3.47
N VAL A 79 9.54 -4.01 -2.63
CA VAL A 79 8.38 -3.13 -2.70
C VAL A 79 8.35 -2.25 -1.46
N GLU A 80 8.08 -0.98 -1.63
CA GLU A 80 7.97 -0.04 -0.52
C GLU A 80 6.61 0.64 -0.53
N VAL A 81 5.90 0.62 0.61
CA VAL A 81 4.68 1.41 0.78
C VAL A 81 5.10 2.84 1.05
N VAL A 82 4.68 3.75 0.16
CA VAL A 82 5.11 5.15 0.20
C VAL A 82 4.03 6.12 0.69
N TYR A 83 2.78 5.68 0.75
CA TYR A 83 1.68 6.49 1.26
C TYR A 83 0.57 5.61 1.82
N VAL A 84 0.04 5.97 2.98
CA VAL A 84 -1.21 5.44 3.52
C VAL A 84 -1.94 6.60 4.17
N GLY A 85 -3.15 6.85 3.73
CA GLY A 85 -3.95 7.96 4.25
C GLY A 85 -5.22 8.15 3.45
N THR A 86 -5.81 9.32 3.58
CA THR A 86 -7.06 9.61 2.90
C THR A 86 -6.85 9.77 1.39
N HIS A 87 -7.87 9.38 0.64
CA HIS A 87 -7.87 9.51 -0.82
C HIS A 87 -7.66 10.98 -1.24
N GLU A 88 -8.24 11.92 -0.53
CA GLU A 88 -8.16 13.34 -0.84
C GLU A 88 -6.75 13.91 -0.76
N LYS A 89 -5.92 13.38 0.12
CA LYS A 89 -4.54 13.85 0.32
C LYS A 89 -3.51 12.99 -0.40
N ALA A 90 -3.96 11.98 -1.14
CA ALA A 90 -3.04 11.06 -1.81
C ALA A 90 -2.25 11.76 -2.91
N PRO A 91 -0.94 11.51 -3.02
CA PRO A 91 -0.08 12.14 -4.03
C PRO A 91 -0.13 11.37 -5.36
N TYR A 92 -1.26 11.40 -6.01
CA TYR A 92 -1.43 10.75 -7.31
C TYR A 92 -0.71 11.49 -8.42
#